data_fbff17ae79d234978e51d39f9a91f60c
#
_entry.id   fbff17ae79d234978e51d39f9a91f60c
#
_cell.length_a   1.000
_cell.length_b   1.000
_cell.length_c   1.000
_cell.angle_alpha   90.00
_cell.angle_beta   90.00
_cell.angle_gamma   90.00
#
_symmetry.space_group_name_H-M   'P 1'
#
loop_
_entity.id
_entity.type
_entity.pdbx_description
1 polymer ?
#
loop_
_entity_poly.entity_id
_entity_poly.type
_entity_poly.pdbx_seq_one_letter_code
_entity_poly.pdbx_strand_id
1 'polypeptide(L)'
;MIKRVNDDIKADRPTLDEVKFIPKLPISFLLENIRSAHNVGSIFRTADGMGANKVFLSGXTCKPPQKDLSKTALGAEHAVEWEHNDNPIELAKQIKKXNIKLVLLEHTNISKSLHDIKWXFPICIVLGNEVDGVSNELIELCEQHVEIPMRGIKQSLNVATAAGIIGYEVLRYYTRNTQ
;
A
#
# COMPACT_ATOMS: atom_id res chain seq x y z
N MET A 1 -5.42 32.09 14.16
CA MET A 1 -5.32 30.76 13.51
C MET A 1 -5.92 30.85 12.12
N ILE A 2 -5.16 30.46 11.07
CA ILE A 2 -5.57 30.62 9.68
C ILE A 2 -5.39 29.27 8.98
N LYS A 3 -6.45 28.79 8.31
CA LYS A 3 -6.40 27.56 7.50
C LYS A 3 -5.51 27.82 6.28
N ARG A 4 -4.55 26.93 6.03
CA ARG A 4 -3.73 27.01 4.82
C ARG A 4 -4.61 26.75 3.59
N VAL A 5 -4.47 27.58 2.57
CA VAL A 5 -5.23 27.39 1.32
C VAL A 5 -4.51 26.37 0.43
N ASN A 6 -5.26 25.77 -0.47
CA ASN A 6 -4.79 24.68 -1.32
C ASN A 6 -3.55 25.08 -2.15
N ASP A 7 -3.54 26.29 -2.67
CA ASP A 7 -2.43 26.76 -3.51
C ASP A 7 -1.13 26.87 -2.71
N ASP A 8 -1.21 27.30 -1.44
CA ASP A 8 -0.03 27.37 -0.57
C ASP A 8 0.51 25.98 -0.28
N ILE A 9 -0.39 25.03 -0.02
CA ILE A 9 0.00 23.64 0.28
C ILE A 9 0.66 23.03 -0.98
N LYS A 10 0.07 23.27 -2.14
CA LYS A 10 0.55 22.75 -3.41
C LYS A 10 1.95 23.29 -3.75
N ALA A 11 2.18 24.58 -3.44
CA ALA A 11 3.49 25.21 -3.68
C ALA A 11 4.62 24.57 -2.87
N ASP A 12 4.29 23.94 -1.74
CA ASP A 12 5.28 23.24 -0.89
C ASP A 12 5.56 21.81 -1.36
N ARG A 13 4.82 21.32 -2.37
CA ARG A 13 4.98 19.94 -2.84
C ARG A 13 5.98 19.84 -3.99
N PRO A 14 6.72 18.74 -4.08
CA PRO A 14 7.63 18.59 -5.22
C PRO A 14 6.86 18.42 -6.52
N THR A 15 7.50 18.80 -7.61
CA THR A 15 7.00 18.49 -8.96
C THR A 15 7.26 17.01 -9.29
N LEU A 16 6.67 16.53 -10.38
CA LEU A 16 6.93 15.16 -10.86
C LEU A 16 8.40 14.90 -11.13
N ASP A 17 9.13 15.90 -11.63
CA ASP A 17 10.56 15.76 -11.88
C ASP A 17 11.35 15.71 -10.57
N GLU A 18 10.98 16.54 -9.61
CA GLU A 18 11.67 16.63 -8.31
C GLU A 18 11.42 15.39 -7.45
N VAL A 19 10.21 14.82 -7.50
CA VAL A 19 9.84 13.68 -6.64
C VAL A 19 10.70 12.45 -6.92
N LYS A 20 11.24 12.33 -8.13
CA LYS A 20 12.12 11.22 -8.52
C LYS A 20 13.42 11.20 -7.71
N PHE A 21 13.85 12.36 -7.19
CA PHE A 21 15.09 12.49 -6.43
C PHE A 21 14.89 12.46 -4.93
N ILE A 22 13.64 12.39 -4.46
CA ILE A 22 13.34 12.30 -3.03
C ILE A 22 13.51 10.83 -2.61
N PRO A 23 14.32 10.55 -1.56
CA PRO A 23 14.48 9.18 -1.08
C PRO A 23 13.13 8.58 -0.66
N LYS A 24 12.89 7.35 -1.10
CA LYS A 24 11.65 6.63 -0.78
C LYS A 24 11.83 5.79 0.48
N LEU A 25 10.72 5.55 1.18
CA LEU A 25 10.72 4.65 2.33
C LEU A 25 10.84 3.20 1.86
N PRO A 26 11.45 2.33 2.66
CA PRO A 26 11.54 0.90 2.30
C PRO A 26 10.21 0.17 2.56
N ILE A 27 9.15 0.71 2.01
CA ILE A 27 7.77 0.24 2.19
C ILE A 27 7.13 0.19 0.81
N SER A 28 6.54 -0.96 0.46
CA SER A 28 5.83 -1.16 -0.81
C SER A 28 4.47 -1.77 -0.53
N PHE A 29 3.61 -1.79 -1.55
CA PHE A 29 2.31 -2.47 -1.52
C PHE A 29 2.27 -3.52 -2.61
N LEU A 30 1.65 -4.67 -2.32
CA LEU A 30 1.31 -5.69 -3.31
C LEU A 30 -0.21 -5.86 -3.31
N LEU A 31 -0.83 -5.59 -4.44
CA LEU A 31 -2.28 -5.61 -4.60
C LEU A 31 -2.66 -6.85 -5.41
N GLU A 32 -3.37 -7.79 -4.77
CA GLU A 32 -3.81 -9.02 -5.43
C GLU A 32 -5.28 -8.91 -5.84
N ASN A 33 -5.53 -8.92 -7.15
CA ASN A 33 -6.88 -9.00 -7.71
C ASN A 33 -7.82 -7.88 -7.24
N ILE A 34 -7.31 -6.69 -7.03
CA ILE A 34 -8.14 -5.54 -6.69
C ILE A 34 -8.71 -4.96 -7.98
N ARG A 35 -9.98 -5.24 -8.22
CA ARG A 35 -10.63 -4.91 -9.49
C ARG A 35 -11.13 -3.48 -9.56
N SER A 36 -11.42 -2.86 -8.42
CA SER A 36 -11.92 -1.49 -8.39
C SER A 36 -10.79 -0.51 -8.74
N ALA A 37 -10.90 0.10 -9.91
CA ALA A 37 -9.93 1.10 -10.36
C ALA A 37 -9.86 2.29 -9.38
N HIS A 38 -11.00 2.67 -8.79
CA HIS A 38 -11.03 3.74 -7.79
C HIS A 38 -10.21 3.37 -6.55
N ASN A 39 -10.32 2.11 -6.08
CA ASN A 39 -9.52 1.65 -4.94
C ASN A 39 -8.03 1.66 -5.26
N VAL A 40 -7.65 1.17 -6.44
CA VAL A 40 -6.24 1.16 -6.86
C VAL A 40 -5.70 2.59 -6.94
N GLY A 41 -6.45 3.51 -7.53
CA GLY A 41 -6.07 4.92 -7.60
C GLY A 41 -5.88 5.54 -6.23
N SER A 42 -6.80 5.24 -5.29
CA SER A 42 -6.69 5.73 -3.91
C SER A 42 -5.44 5.17 -3.22
N ILE A 43 -5.08 3.92 -3.49
CA ILE A 43 -3.87 3.32 -2.92
C ILE A 43 -2.61 3.99 -3.50
N PHE A 44 -2.60 4.30 -4.80
CA PHE A 44 -1.51 5.10 -5.39
C PHE A 44 -1.35 6.44 -4.66
N ARG A 45 -2.48 7.10 -4.40
CA ARG A 45 -2.46 8.38 -3.70
C ARG A 45 -1.90 8.25 -2.28
N THR A 46 -2.27 7.19 -1.56
CA THR A 46 -1.70 6.87 -0.25
C THR A 46 -0.19 6.61 -0.35
N ALA A 47 0.21 5.81 -1.33
CA ALA A 47 1.63 5.47 -1.55
C ALA A 47 2.46 6.73 -1.82
N ASP A 48 1.94 7.64 -2.63
CA ASP A 48 2.59 8.94 -2.88
C ASP A 48 2.69 9.74 -1.59
N GLY A 49 1.58 9.87 -0.88
CA GLY A 49 1.51 10.69 0.34
C GLY A 49 2.46 10.24 1.43
N MET A 50 2.69 8.94 1.56
CA MET A 50 3.58 8.40 2.58
C MET A 50 5.03 8.19 2.10
N GLY A 51 5.30 8.42 0.82
CA GLY A 51 6.64 8.23 0.27
C GLY A 51 7.01 6.77 0.05
N ALA A 52 6.04 5.91 -0.24
CA ALA A 52 6.29 4.49 -0.48
C ALA A 52 7.18 4.27 -1.71
N ASN A 53 7.93 3.19 -1.67
CA ASN A 53 8.89 2.87 -2.73
C ASN A 53 8.19 2.43 -4.03
N LYS A 54 7.16 1.58 -3.91
CA LYS A 54 6.60 0.95 -5.12
C LYS A 54 5.21 0.36 -4.85
N VAL A 55 4.39 0.30 -5.90
CA VAL A 55 3.11 -0.43 -5.87
C VAL A 55 3.23 -1.59 -6.87
N PHE A 56 3.14 -2.80 -6.37
CA PHE A 56 3.11 -4.02 -7.18
C PHE A 56 1.64 -4.39 -7.42
N LEU A 57 1.27 -4.54 -8.68
CA LEU A 57 -0.09 -4.88 -9.10
C LEU A 57 -0.09 -6.32 -9.61
N SER A 58 -1.04 -7.15 -9.16
CA SER A 58 -1.03 -8.54 -9.60
C SER A 58 -2.42 -9.07 -9.94
N GLY A 59 -2.39 -10.03 -10.82
CA GLY A 59 -3.65 -10.63 -11.28
C GLY A 59 -4.58 -9.60 -11.94
N UNK A 60 -5.68 -9.51 -11.54
CA UNK A 60 -6.62 -8.79 -11.98
C UNK A 60 -6.73 -7.50 -11.53
N THR A 61 -5.73 -7.00 -10.86
CA THR A 61 -5.64 -5.63 -10.35
C THR A 61 -5.58 -4.64 -11.52
N CYS A 62 -6.40 -3.62 -11.44
CA CYS A 62 -6.40 -2.55 -12.44
C CYS A 62 -5.04 -1.85 -12.46
N LYS A 63 -4.61 -1.41 -13.63
CA LYS A 63 -3.31 -0.76 -13.80
C LYS A 63 -3.39 0.50 -14.66
N PRO A 64 -2.48 1.45 -14.46
CA PRO A 64 -2.43 2.61 -15.37
C PRO A 64 -2.05 2.21 -16.80
N PRO A 65 -2.48 2.96 -17.83
CA PRO A 65 -3.39 4.10 -17.69
C PRO A 65 -4.85 3.64 -17.71
N GLN A 66 -5.63 4.18 -16.79
CA GLN A 66 -7.06 3.90 -16.78
C GLN A 66 -7.78 5.11 -16.16
N LYS A 67 -8.84 5.58 -16.82
CA LYS A 67 -9.53 6.82 -16.46
C LYS A 67 -10.06 6.80 -15.02
N ASP A 68 -10.70 5.71 -14.60
CA ASP A 68 -11.28 5.64 -13.26
C ASP A 68 -10.22 5.52 -12.17
N LEU A 69 -9.07 4.95 -12.49
CA LEU A 69 -7.93 4.94 -11.58
C LEU A 69 -7.40 6.36 -11.39
N SER A 70 -7.22 7.09 -12.47
CA SER A 70 -6.71 8.46 -12.44
C SER A 70 -7.61 9.42 -11.67
N LYS A 71 -8.92 9.16 -11.65
CA LYS A 71 -9.89 10.00 -10.91
C LYS A 71 -9.60 10.04 -9.40
N THR A 72 -9.05 8.97 -8.84
CA THR A 72 -8.74 8.91 -7.41
C THR A 72 -7.24 9.03 -7.13
N ALA A 73 -6.39 8.61 -8.07
CA ALA A 73 -4.94 8.75 -7.93
C ALA A 73 -4.49 10.22 -8.04
N LEU A 74 -5.19 11.02 -8.86
CA LEU A 74 -4.93 12.47 -9.04
C LEU A 74 -3.48 12.75 -9.40
N GLY A 75 -2.88 11.91 -10.25
CA GLY A 75 -1.50 12.08 -10.71
C GLY A 75 -0.48 11.25 -9.94
N ALA A 76 -0.85 10.66 -8.82
CA ALA A 76 0.08 9.84 -8.03
C ALA A 76 0.60 8.64 -8.82
N GLU A 77 -0.18 8.15 -9.80
CA GLU A 77 0.24 7.05 -10.66
C GLU A 77 1.43 7.40 -11.55
N HIS A 78 1.76 8.66 -11.66
CA HIS A 78 2.94 9.13 -12.39
C HIS A 78 4.13 9.39 -11.46
N ALA A 79 3.86 9.52 -10.15
CA ALA A 79 4.89 9.84 -9.14
C ALA A 79 5.44 8.60 -8.46
N VAL A 80 4.61 7.56 -8.29
CA VAL A 80 4.98 6.31 -7.59
C VAL A 80 5.34 5.25 -8.62
N GLU A 81 6.48 4.59 -8.43
CA GLU A 81 6.85 3.45 -9.28
C GLU A 81 5.85 2.30 -9.12
N TRP A 82 5.60 1.60 -10.21
CA TRP A 82 4.74 0.43 -10.15
C TRP A 82 5.14 -0.59 -11.22
N GLU A 83 4.73 -1.82 -11.01
CA GLU A 83 4.84 -2.85 -12.04
C GLU A 83 3.65 -3.80 -11.92
N HIS A 84 3.38 -4.57 -12.96
CA HIS A 84 2.28 -5.52 -13.00
C HIS A 84 2.78 -6.90 -13.42
N ASN A 85 2.28 -7.93 -12.74
CA ASN A 85 2.52 -9.32 -13.12
C ASN A 85 1.19 -10.07 -13.01
N ASP A 86 0.81 -10.78 -14.05
CA ASP A 86 -0.44 -11.55 -14.06
C ASP A 86 -0.45 -12.66 -12.99
N ASN A 87 0.73 -13.11 -12.55
CA ASN A 87 0.86 -14.17 -11.57
C ASN A 87 1.29 -13.60 -10.20
N PRO A 88 0.36 -13.47 -9.25
CA PRO A 88 0.68 -12.90 -7.94
C PRO A 88 1.71 -13.71 -7.15
N ILE A 89 1.73 -15.01 -7.30
CA ILE A 89 2.65 -15.87 -6.56
C ILE A 89 4.08 -15.70 -7.09
N GLU A 90 4.22 -15.64 -8.39
CA GLU A 90 5.52 -15.37 -9.00
C GLU A 90 6.06 -14.01 -8.57
N LEU A 91 5.20 -12.98 -8.60
CA LEU A 91 5.58 -11.62 -8.19
C LEU A 91 6.00 -11.61 -6.71
N ALA A 92 5.23 -12.27 -5.85
CA ALA A 92 5.55 -12.35 -4.42
C ALA A 92 6.92 -13.00 -4.19
N LYS A 93 7.20 -14.09 -4.92
CA LYS A 93 8.51 -14.76 -4.82
C LYS A 93 9.65 -13.86 -5.28
N GLN A 94 9.41 -13.08 -6.34
CA GLN A 94 10.40 -12.11 -6.82
C GLN A 94 10.67 -11.03 -5.76
N ILE A 95 9.63 -10.53 -5.11
CA ILE A 95 9.76 -9.54 -4.03
C ILE A 95 10.58 -10.11 -2.87
N LYS A 96 10.31 -11.34 -2.49
CA LYS A 96 11.03 -12.02 -1.39
C LYS A 96 12.52 -12.22 -1.75
N LYS A 97 12.83 -12.45 -3.00
CA LYS A 97 14.24 -12.54 -3.44
C LYS A 97 15.02 -11.24 -3.24
N UNK A 98 14.25 -10.19 -3.08
CA UNK A 98 14.73 -9.10 -2.88
C UNK A 98 14.92 -8.84 -1.57
N ASN A 99 14.88 -9.70 -0.72
CA ASN A 99 14.89 -9.64 0.74
C ASN A 99 13.88 -8.64 1.31
N ILE A 100 12.77 -8.48 0.63
CA ILE A 100 11.65 -7.67 1.10
C ILE A 100 10.65 -8.61 1.77
N LYS A 101 10.32 -8.35 3.03
CA LYS A 101 9.37 -9.18 3.79
C LYS A 101 7.94 -8.89 3.37
N LEU A 102 7.17 -9.95 3.13
CA LEU A 102 5.74 -9.80 2.82
C LEU A 102 4.96 -9.76 4.13
N VAL A 103 4.18 -8.70 4.29
CA VAL A 103 3.33 -8.48 5.47
C VAL A 103 1.87 -8.52 5.02
N LEU A 104 1.18 -9.56 5.42
CA LEU A 104 -0.23 -9.76 5.06
C LEU A 104 -1.13 -8.86 5.91
N LEU A 105 -2.04 -8.13 5.26
CA LEU A 105 -3.09 -7.41 5.99
C LEU A 105 -4.39 -8.19 5.82
N GLU A 106 -4.71 -9.04 6.80
CA GLU A 106 -5.89 -9.91 6.81
C GLU A 106 -6.16 -10.38 8.23
N HIS A 107 -7.42 -10.78 8.49
CA HIS A 107 -7.77 -11.48 9.72
C HIS A 107 -7.46 -12.96 9.55
N THR A 108 -6.46 -13.47 10.27
CA THR A 108 -6.10 -14.89 10.28
C THR A 108 -6.00 -15.36 11.73
N ASN A 109 -5.86 -16.68 11.91
CA ASN A 109 -5.72 -17.24 13.25
C ASN A 109 -4.41 -16.85 13.95
N ILE A 110 -3.46 -16.24 13.22
CA ILE A 110 -2.18 -15.81 13.78
C ILE A 110 -1.94 -14.30 13.61
N SER A 111 -2.91 -13.57 13.06
CA SER A 111 -2.73 -12.12 12.85
C SER A 111 -2.68 -11.38 14.19
N LYS A 112 -1.88 -10.33 14.22
CA LYS A 112 -1.74 -9.42 15.37
C LYS A 112 -2.17 -8.01 14.98
N SER A 113 -2.66 -7.27 15.96
CA SER A 113 -3.03 -5.86 15.72
C SER A 113 -1.84 -5.09 15.15
N LEU A 114 -2.11 -4.23 14.18
CA LEU A 114 -1.08 -3.38 13.56
C LEU A 114 -0.35 -2.52 14.61
N HIS A 115 -0.96 -2.28 15.75
CA HIS A 115 -0.34 -1.48 16.83
C HIS A 115 0.68 -2.26 17.64
N ASP A 116 0.67 -3.59 17.55
CA ASP A 116 1.54 -4.47 18.36
C ASP A 116 2.69 -5.06 17.52
N ILE A 117 2.90 -4.55 16.32
CA ILE A 117 3.90 -5.09 15.39
C ILE A 117 5.25 -4.38 15.56
N LYS A 118 6.33 -5.16 15.57
CA LYS A 118 7.68 -4.67 15.35
C LYS A 118 7.98 -4.79 13.86
N TRP A 119 8.12 -3.65 13.24
CA TRP A 119 8.30 -3.64 11.78
C TRP A 119 9.76 -3.76 11.39
N UNK A 120 10.06 -4.58 10.48
CA UNK A 120 11.20 -4.79 10.10
C UNK A 120 11.30 -4.54 8.79
N PHE A 121 12.04 -3.64 8.30
CA PHE A 121 12.15 -3.14 6.92
C PHE A 121 13.29 -3.81 6.15
N PRO A 122 13.24 -3.89 4.80
CA PRO A 122 12.14 -3.43 3.93
C PRO A 122 10.95 -4.38 3.96
N ILE A 123 9.75 -3.80 3.78
CA ILE A 123 8.51 -4.58 3.79
C ILE A 123 7.64 -4.28 2.57
N CYS A 124 6.82 -5.27 2.21
CA CYS A 124 5.77 -5.11 1.21
C CYS A 124 4.45 -5.54 1.85
N ILE A 125 3.51 -4.62 1.93
CA ILE A 125 2.19 -4.84 2.53
C ILE A 125 1.30 -5.47 1.46
N VAL A 126 0.76 -6.65 1.76
CA VAL A 126 -0.06 -7.43 0.85
C VAL A 126 -1.54 -7.17 1.14
N LEU A 127 -2.26 -6.72 0.13
CA LEU A 127 -3.68 -6.40 0.19
C LEU A 127 -4.43 -7.21 -0.87
N GLY A 128 -5.59 -7.74 -0.50
CA GLY A 128 -6.33 -8.63 -1.36
C GLY A 128 -7.66 -8.07 -1.85
N ASN A 129 -8.28 -8.89 -2.68
CA ASN A 129 -9.58 -8.65 -3.29
C ASN A 129 -10.63 -8.24 -2.25
N GLU A 130 -11.52 -7.34 -2.66
CA GLU A 130 -12.55 -6.76 -1.77
C GLU A 130 -13.57 -7.80 -1.26
N VAL A 131 -13.72 -8.90 -1.97
CA VAL A 131 -14.68 -9.95 -1.63
C VAL A 131 -13.98 -11.17 -1.02
N ASP A 132 -12.96 -11.67 -1.71
CA ASP A 132 -12.32 -12.94 -1.38
C ASP A 132 -11.09 -12.80 -0.48
N GLY A 133 -10.59 -11.56 -0.32
CA GLY A 133 -9.34 -11.35 0.42
C GLY A 133 -8.12 -11.80 -0.36
N VAL A 134 -7.05 -12.07 0.35
CA VAL A 134 -5.80 -12.56 -0.24
C VAL A 134 -5.89 -14.09 -0.42
N SER A 135 -5.38 -14.60 -1.54
CA SER A 135 -5.40 -16.03 -1.84
C SER A 135 -4.56 -16.82 -0.82
N ASN A 136 -4.99 -18.06 -0.56
CA ASN A 136 -4.29 -18.93 0.41
C ASN A 136 -2.81 -19.12 0.04
N GLU A 137 -2.54 -19.27 -1.26
CA GLU A 137 -1.17 -19.45 -1.73
C GLU A 137 -0.29 -18.24 -1.42
N LEU A 138 -0.85 -17.04 -1.56
CA LEU A 138 -0.11 -15.81 -1.26
C LEU A 138 0.04 -15.62 0.26
N ILE A 139 -0.99 -15.99 1.03
CA ILE A 139 -0.95 -15.94 2.51
C ILE A 139 0.24 -16.77 3.02
N GLU A 140 0.47 -17.96 2.45
CA GLU A 140 1.55 -18.86 2.87
C GLU A 140 2.94 -18.26 2.64
N LEU A 141 3.07 -17.33 1.71
CA LEU A 141 4.35 -16.66 1.42
C LEU A 141 4.63 -15.49 2.37
N CYS A 142 3.63 -15.05 3.14
CA CYS A 142 3.76 -13.87 4.00
C CYS A 142 4.36 -14.26 5.35
N GLU A 143 5.42 -13.55 5.75
CA GLU A 143 6.12 -13.82 7.01
C GLU A 143 5.37 -13.31 8.23
N GLN A 144 4.54 -12.30 8.06
CA GLN A 144 3.86 -11.63 9.17
C GLN A 144 2.41 -11.37 8.78
N HIS A 145 1.50 -11.67 9.69
CA HIS A 145 0.07 -11.43 9.49
C HIS A 145 -0.38 -10.33 10.44
N VAL A 146 -0.99 -9.30 9.88
CA VAL A 146 -1.37 -8.10 10.60
C VAL A 146 -2.84 -7.82 10.36
N GLU A 147 -3.54 -7.38 11.38
CA GLU A 147 -4.96 -7.00 11.24
C GLU A 147 -5.22 -5.60 11.79
N ILE A 148 -6.23 -4.96 11.23
CA ILE A 148 -6.78 -3.71 11.77
C ILE A 148 -7.94 -4.12 12.70
N PRO A 149 -7.86 -3.82 14.01
CA PRO A 149 -8.94 -4.23 14.93
C PRO A 149 -10.29 -3.62 14.52
N MET A 150 -11.33 -4.44 14.54
CA MET A 150 -12.70 -4.03 14.22
C MET A 150 -13.56 -4.14 15.47
N ARG A 151 -14.31 -3.08 15.79
CA ARG A 151 -15.11 -3.03 17.01
C ARG A 151 -16.62 -2.95 16.74
N GLY A 152 -17.00 -2.97 15.48
CA GLY A 152 -18.41 -2.94 15.09
C GLY A 152 -18.87 -4.27 14.51
N ILE A 153 -19.94 -4.23 13.73
CA ILE A 153 -20.52 -5.44 13.14
C ILE A 153 -19.84 -5.85 11.82
N LYS A 154 -19.09 -4.94 11.21
CA LYS A 154 -18.41 -5.25 9.95
C LYS A 154 -17.07 -5.96 10.21
N GLN A 155 -16.74 -6.91 9.32
CA GLN A 155 -15.53 -7.72 9.45
C GLN A 155 -14.29 -7.01 8.94
N SER A 156 -14.46 -6.08 7.98
CA SER A 156 -13.32 -5.44 7.33
C SER A 156 -13.66 -4.01 6.89
N LEU A 157 -12.62 -3.28 6.52
CA LEU A 157 -12.72 -1.95 5.94
C LEU A 157 -12.56 -2.03 4.43
N ASN A 158 -12.98 -0.98 3.73
CA ASN A 158 -12.64 -0.79 2.33
C ASN A 158 -11.12 -0.91 2.16
N VAL A 159 -10.67 -1.59 1.10
CA VAL A 159 -9.25 -1.91 0.93
C VAL A 159 -8.36 -0.67 0.83
N ALA A 160 -8.83 0.40 0.18
CA ALA A 160 -8.06 1.64 0.09
C ALA A 160 -7.98 2.34 1.45
N THR A 161 -9.06 2.28 2.25
CA THR A 161 -9.05 2.77 3.62
C THR A 161 -8.04 1.99 4.46
N ALA A 162 -8.08 0.66 4.36
CA ALA A 162 -7.15 -0.21 5.08
C ALA A 162 -5.69 0.10 4.70
N ALA A 163 -5.43 0.30 3.41
CA ALA A 163 -4.09 0.66 2.93
C ALA A 163 -3.60 1.97 3.56
N GLY A 164 -4.48 2.96 3.67
CA GLY A 164 -4.15 4.24 4.31
C GLY A 164 -3.80 4.08 5.78
N ILE A 165 -4.60 3.29 6.50
CA ILE A 165 -4.40 3.06 7.93
C ILE A 165 -3.06 2.36 8.18
N ILE A 166 -2.82 1.22 7.53
CA ILE A 166 -1.58 0.48 7.77
C ILE A 166 -0.36 1.26 7.23
N GLY A 167 -0.51 1.91 6.08
CA GLY A 167 0.58 2.69 5.49
C GLY A 167 1.08 3.78 6.44
N TYR A 168 0.16 4.55 7.01
CA TYR A 168 0.54 5.64 7.92
C TYR A 168 0.97 5.13 9.30
N GLU A 169 0.50 3.97 9.75
CA GLU A 169 1.04 3.35 10.96
C GLU A 169 2.49 2.94 10.76
N VAL A 170 2.80 2.33 9.60
CA VAL A 170 4.16 1.91 9.28
C VAL A 170 5.07 3.13 9.11
N LEU A 171 4.58 4.19 8.46
CA LEU A 171 5.31 5.45 8.32
C LEU A 171 5.64 6.04 9.71
N ARG A 172 4.65 6.09 10.60
CA ARG A 172 4.84 6.58 11.96
C ARG A 172 5.94 5.79 12.67
N TYR A 173 5.88 4.47 12.59
CA TYR A 173 6.87 3.60 13.23
C TYR A 173 8.27 3.83 12.64
N TYR A 174 8.37 3.87 11.30
CA TYR A 174 9.65 4.09 10.60
C TYR A 174 10.27 5.40 11.04
N THR A 175 9.49 6.49 11.02
CA THR A 175 9.99 7.82 11.37
C THR A 175 10.51 7.87 12.80
N ARG A 176 9.83 7.20 13.76
CA ARG A 176 10.20 7.20 15.16
C ARG A 176 11.40 6.30 15.49
N ASN A 177 11.62 5.25 14.71
CA ASN A 177 12.59 4.21 15.06
C ASN A 177 13.86 4.20 14.20
N THR A 178 13.95 5.07 13.18
CA THR A 178 15.11 5.11 12.27
C THR A 178 15.80 6.48 12.22
N GLN A 179 15.48 7.40 13.14
CA GLN A 179 16.16 8.70 13.29
C GLN A 179 17.23 8.64 14.35
#